data_7bd0093a79f62692d382019fcd2a360e
#
_entry.id   7bd0093a79f62692d382019fcd2a360e
#
_cell.length_a   1.000
_cell.length_b   1.000
_cell.length_c   1.000
_cell.angle_alpha   90.00
_cell.angle_beta   90.00
_cell.angle_gamma   90.00
#
_symmetry.space_group_name_H-M   'P 1'
#
loop_
_entity.id
_entity.type
_entity.pdbx_description
1 polymer ?
#
loop_
_entity_poly.entity_id
_entity_poly.type
_entity_poly.pdbx_seq_one_letter_code
_entity_poly.pdbx_strand_id
1 'polypeptide(L)'
;MKIKKVIKMNGSIQRFDKNKIKRSIEKTLKQSRIKDGKLATRLTDEVVSSLEKRHKKDTIPVWDIKNTIEWVFVKNKLPNAAKFYILYRFM
;
A
#
# COMPACT_ATOMS: atom_id res chain seq x y z
N MET A 1 4.90 15.51 -3.53
CA MET A 1 5.15 14.08 -3.47
C MET A 1 6.23 13.70 -4.48
N LYS A 2 7.24 12.97 -4.05
CA LYS A 2 8.38 12.64 -4.92
C LYS A 2 8.04 11.55 -5.95
N ILE A 3 7.18 10.60 -5.57
CA ILE A 3 6.83 9.50 -6.45
C ILE A 3 5.70 9.94 -7.37
N LYS A 4 5.92 9.82 -8.68
CA LYS A 4 4.96 10.25 -9.68
C LYS A 4 4.39 9.12 -10.51
N LYS A 5 5.14 8.05 -10.70
CA LYS A 5 4.77 6.96 -11.61
C LYS A 5 5.04 5.59 -11.00
N VAL A 6 4.30 4.60 -11.47
CA VAL A 6 4.41 3.21 -11.03
C VAL A 6 4.57 2.32 -12.24
N ILE A 7 5.53 1.40 -12.19
CA ILE A 7 5.71 0.37 -13.20
C ILE A 7 4.92 -0.86 -12.77
N LYS A 8 3.94 -1.25 -13.56
CA LYS A 8 3.11 -2.42 -13.29
C LYS A 8 3.83 -3.72 -13.62
N MET A 9 3.26 -4.85 -13.18
CA MET A 9 3.86 -6.17 -13.41
C MET A 9 4.04 -6.49 -14.89
N ASN A 10 3.17 -5.96 -15.76
CA ASN A 10 3.28 -6.16 -17.19
C ASN A 10 4.23 -5.15 -17.89
N GLY A 11 4.93 -4.32 -17.12
CA GLY A 11 5.86 -3.33 -17.65
C GLY A 11 5.24 -2.00 -18.01
N SER A 12 3.91 -1.87 -17.97
CA SER A 12 3.26 -0.59 -18.29
C SER A 12 3.47 0.41 -17.16
N ILE A 13 3.45 1.70 -17.53
CA ILE A 13 3.67 2.78 -16.57
C ILE A 13 2.36 3.51 -16.33
N GLN A 14 2.03 3.71 -15.06
CA GLN A 14 0.83 4.45 -14.65
C GLN A 14 1.20 5.57 -13.70
N ARG A 15 0.31 6.55 -13.58
CA ARG A 15 0.45 7.61 -12.58
C ARG A 15 0.35 7.01 -11.19
N PHE A 16 1.20 7.46 -10.27
CA PHE A 16 1.08 7.12 -8.87
C PHE A 16 -0.19 7.75 -8.30
N ASP A 17 -1.01 6.95 -7.65
CA ASP A 17 -2.29 7.40 -7.08
C ASP A 17 -2.42 6.90 -5.64
N LYS A 18 -2.24 7.82 -4.71
CA LYS A 18 -2.34 7.55 -3.27
C LYS A 18 -3.72 6.99 -2.91
N ASN A 19 -4.77 7.40 -3.61
CA ASN A 19 -6.13 6.92 -3.33
C ASN A 19 -6.29 5.43 -3.64
N LYS A 20 -5.56 4.91 -4.61
CA LYS A 20 -5.58 3.47 -4.88
C LYS A 20 -5.01 2.68 -3.70
N ILE A 21 -3.94 3.19 -3.10
CA ILE A 21 -3.35 2.57 -1.91
C ILE A 21 -4.36 2.61 -0.77
N LYS A 22 -4.97 3.76 -0.55
CA LYS A 22 -5.98 3.93 0.52
C LYS A 22 -7.15 2.97 0.34
N ARG A 23 -7.66 2.82 -0.89
CA ARG A 23 -8.77 1.90 -1.16
C ARG A 23 -8.39 0.44 -0.88
N SER A 24 -7.17 0.04 -1.26
CA SER A 24 -6.66 -1.31 -0.96
C SER A 24 -6.60 -1.56 0.54
N ILE A 25 -6.10 -0.58 1.29
CA ILE A 25 -6.01 -0.67 2.75
C ILE A 25 -7.40 -0.72 3.37
N GLU A 26 -8.31 0.15 2.95
CA GLU A 26 -9.69 0.17 3.45
C GLU A 26 -10.37 -1.18 3.22
N LYS A 27 -10.23 -1.74 2.03
CA LYS A 27 -10.82 -3.02 1.69
C LYS A 27 -10.28 -4.13 2.59
N THR A 28 -8.96 -4.14 2.81
CA THR A 28 -8.32 -5.14 3.67
C THR A 28 -8.77 -5.01 5.12
N LEU A 29 -8.85 -3.79 5.63
CA LEU A 29 -9.33 -3.55 6.99
C LEU A 29 -10.78 -4.00 7.15
N LYS A 30 -11.61 -3.72 6.16
CA LYS A 30 -13.01 -4.14 6.17
C LYS A 30 -13.13 -5.66 6.21
N GLN A 31 -12.33 -6.38 5.43
CA GLN A 31 -12.30 -7.83 5.43
C GLN A 31 -11.81 -8.39 6.77
N SER A 32 -10.95 -7.65 7.45
CA SER A 32 -10.45 -8.01 8.78
C SER A 32 -11.40 -7.57 9.89
N ARG A 33 -12.56 -6.99 9.52
CA ARG A 33 -13.57 -6.49 10.46
C ARG A 33 -13.06 -5.36 11.35
N ILE A 34 -12.17 -4.56 10.81
CA ILE A 34 -11.65 -3.36 11.48
C ILE A 34 -12.34 -2.15 10.86
N LYS A 35 -13.17 -1.47 11.67
CA LYS A 35 -13.93 -0.31 11.23
C LYS A 35 -13.32 0.96 11.81
N ASP A 36 -12.31 1.49 11.12
CA ASP A 36 -11.64 2.71 11.56
C ASP A 36 -11.14 3.46 10.33
N GLY A 37 -11.90 4.46 9.89
CA GLY A 37 -11.56 5.26 8.72
C GLY A 37 -10.29 6.09 8.91
N LYS A 38 -10.00 6.50 10.15
CA LYS A 38 -8.79 7.26 10.45
C LYS A 38 -7.55 6.36 10.35
N LEU A 39 -7.71 5.10 10.72
CA LEU A 39 -6.62 4.13 10.63
C LEU A 39 -6.18 3.93 9.18
N ALA A 40 -7.14 3.81 8.24
CA ALA A 40 -6.82 3.64 6.83
C ALA A 40 -6.01 4.83 6.30
N THR A 41 -6.38 6.06 6.66
CA THR A 41 -5.65 7.25 6.26
C THR A 41 -4.24 7.26 6.83
N ARG A 42 -4.11 6.95 8.12
CA ARG A 42 -2.80 6.91 8.79
C ARG A 42 -1.88 5.86 8.18
N LEU A 43 -2.40 4.67 7.91
CA LEU A 43 -1.61 3.60 7.30
C LEU A 43 -1.19 3.96 5.88
N THR A 44 -2.08 4.59 5.12
CA THR A 44 -1.76 5.05 3.77
C THR A 44 -0.63 6.07 3.80
N ASP A 45 -0.68 7.03 4.71
CA ASP A 45 0.37 8.03 4.86
C ASP A 45 1.69 7.38 5.25
N GLU A 46 1.65 6.37 6.09
CA GLU A 46 2.85 5.63 6.48
C GLU A 46 3.46 4.88 5.29
N VAL A 47 2.63 4.26 4.46
CA VAL A 47 3.10 3.58 3.24
C VAL A 47 3.80 4.58 2.33
N VAL A 48 3.15 5.70 2.03
CA VAL A 48 3.71 6.72 1.13
C VAL A 48 5.01 7.28 1.69
N SER A 49 5.04 7.60 2.97
CA SER A 49 6.24 8.11 3.63
C SER A 49 7.39 7.11 3.54
N SER A 50 7.12 5.84 3.78
CA SER A 50 8.13 4.79 3.70
C SER A 50 8.69 4.65 2.28
N LEU A 51 7.81 4.69 1.27
CA LEU A 51 8.23 4.61 -0.12
C LEU A 51 9.11 5.80 -0.50
N GLU A 52 8.72 7.00 -0.10
CA GLU A 52 9.48 8.21 -0.40
C GLU A 52 10.86 8.22 0.25
N LYS A 53 10.98 7.62 1.42
CA LYS A 53 12.28 7.52 2.11
C LYS A 53 13.23 6.54 1.41
N ARG A 54 12.70 5.45 0.86
CA ARG A 54 13.53 4.40 0.25
C ARG A 54 13.84 4.66 -1.22
N HIS A 55 12.99 5.40 -1.92
CA HIS A 55 13.15 5.65 -3.35
C HIS A 55 13.53 7.09 -3.62
N LYS A 56 14.62 7.28 -4.36
CA LYS A 56 15.08 8.62 -4.76
C LYS A 56 14.56 9.00 -6.13
N LYS A 57 14.05 8.03 -6.90
CA LYS A 57 13.47 8.28 -8.23
C LYS A 57 11.98 8.48 -8.11
N ASP A 58 11.40 9.15 -9.11
CA ASP A 58 9.96 9.41 -9.13
C ASP A 58 9.14 8.22 -9.66
N THR A 59 9.78 7.18 -10.17
CA THR A 59 9.14 5.99 -10.71
C THR A 59 9.55 4.77 -9.92
N ILE A 60 8.56 4.00 -9.42
CA ILE A 60 8.82 2.82 -8.59
C ILE A 60 8.03 1.62 -9.11
N PRO A 61 8.54 0.39 -8.88
CA PRO A 61 7.79 -0.80 -9.24
C PRO A 61 6.57 -0.97 -8.33
N VAL A 62 5.45 -1.44 -8.90
CA VAL A 62 4.24 -1.71 -8.12
C VAL A 62 4.50 -2.73 -7.02
N TRP A 63 5.44 -3.63 -7.23
CA TRP A 63 5.79 -4.65 -6.24
C TRP A 63 6.28 -4.04 -4.93
N ASP A 64 7.02 -2.94 -5.01
CA ASP A 64 7.50 -2.25 -3.81
C ASP A 64 6.35 -1.65 -3.02
N ILE A 65 5.32 -1.15 -3.72
CA ILE A 65 4.12 -0.65 -3.05
C ILE A 65 3.43 -1.79 -2.29
N LYS A 66 3.25 -2.94 -2.94
CA LYS A 66 2.58 -4.08 -2.33
C LYS A 66 3.33 -4.61 -1.11
N ASN A 67 4.65 -4.72 -1.22
CA ASN A 67 5.47 -5.16 -0.10
C ASN A 67 5.43 -4.18 1.06
N THR A 68 5.40 -2.88 0.77
CA THR A 68 5.35 -1.86 1.80
C THR A 68 4.00 -1.87 2.54
N ILE A 69 2.90 -2.07 1.82
CA ILE A 69 1.58 -2.18 2.44
C ILE A 69 1.56 -3.36 3.41
N GLU A 70 2.05 -4.51 2.98
CA GLU A 70 2.11 -5.70 3.83
C GLU A 70 2.94 -5.42 5.09
N TRP A 71 4.12 -4.82 4.91
CA TRP A 71 5.01 -4.51 6.02
C TRP A 71 4.38 -3.53 7.01
N VAL A 72 3.65 -2.53 6.51
CA VAL A 72 2.97 -1.56 7.37
C VAL A 72 1.90 -2.24 8.22
N PHE A 73 1.14 -3.19 7.65
CA PHE A 73 0.19 -3.96 8.44
C PHE A 73 0.89 -4.74 9.56
N VAL A 74 1.98 -5.42 9.24
CA VAL A 74 2.74 -6.20 10.24
C VAL A 74 3.29 -5.28 11.32
N LYS A 75 3.91 -4.18 10.93
CA LYS A 75 4.49 -3.21 11.86
C LYS A 75 3.46 -2.64 12.83
N ASN A 76 2.24 -2.44 12.37
CA ASN A 76 1.17 -1.88 13.19
C ASN A 76 0.39 -2.96 13.95
N LYS A 77 0.95 -4.17 14.04
CA LYS A 77 0.36 -5.27 14.79
C LYS A 77 -1.03 -5.66 14.29
N LEU A 78 -1.17 -5.70 12.96
CA LEU A 78 -2.39 -6.10 12.28
C LEU A 78 -2.14 -7.36 11.45
N PRO A 79 -1.83 -8.51 12.11
CA PRO A 79 -1.42 -9.73 11.38
C PRO A 79 -2.55 -10.30 10.51
N ASN A 80 -3.80 -10.18 10.94
CA ASN A 80 -4.92 -10.66 10.14
C ASN A 80 -5.08 -9.82 8.87
N ALA A 81 -4.92 -8.50 8.98
CA ALA A 81 -4.97 -7.63 7.80
C ALA A 81 -3.81 -7.95 6.85
N ALA A 82 -2.61 -8.18 7.37
CA ALA A 82 -1.46 -8.57 6.56
C ALA A 82 -1.75 -9.86 5.80
N LYS A 83 -2.32 -10.84 6.47
CA LYS A 83 -2.67 -12.14 5.88
C LYS A 83 -3.70 -11.98 4.77
N PHE A 84 -4.77 -11.23 5.01
CA PHE A 84 -5.77 -10.97 3.98
C PHE A 84 -5.19 -10.22 2.79
N TYR A 85 -4.31 -9.27 3.04
CA TYR A 85 -3.68 -8.52 1.96
C TYR A 85 -2.79 -9.40 1.09
N ILE A 86 -2.02 -10.31 1.69
CA ILE A 86 -1.19 -11.26 0.94
C ILE A 86 -2.05 -12.09 0.00
N LEU A 87 -3.18 -12.60 0.48
CA LEU A 87 -4.10 -13.37 -0.35
C LEU A 87 -4.71 -12.53 -1.46
N TYR A 88 -5.07 -11.29 -1.14
CA TYR A 88 -5.73 -10.38 -2.07
C TYR A 88 -4.80 -9.96 -3.21
N ARG A 89 -3.53 -9.68 -2.93
CA ARG A 89 -2.62 -9.12 -3.96
C ARG A 89 -2.27 -10.11 -5.08
N PHE A 90 -2.55 -11.39 -4.88
CA PHE A 90 -2.33 -12.40 -5.90
C PHE A 90 -3.58 -12.67 -6.73
N MET A 91 -4.66 -11.98 -6.46
CA MET A 91 -5.91 -12.09 -7.23
C MET A 91 -5.96 -10.97 -8.32
#